data_d4314b3329e28ec689f1c10335fcf21f
#
_entry.id   d4314b3329e28ec689f1c10335fcf21f
#
_cell.length_a   1.000
_cell.length_b   1.000
_cell.length_c   1.000
_cell.angle_alpha   90.00
_cell.angle_beta   90.00
_cell.angle_gamma   90.00
#
_symmetry.space_group_name_H-M   'P 1'
#
loop_
_entity.id
_entity.type
_entity.pdbx_description
1 polymer ?
#
loop_
_entity_poly.entity_id
_entity_poly.type
_entity_poly.pdbx_seq_one_letter_code
_entity_poly.pdbx_strand_id
1 'polypeptide(L)'
;MQTTSQTQRTLQVEADGGSRGNPGVAGYGALVRDPETGEILATDAQPLGRASNNVAEYSGLIAGLTMARQIDPEARVHALMDSKLVVEQMSGRWKIKHEDMRRLAAQARSIIPAGQVTYEWIPREKNKDADQLSNEAMDAGAAGTQWDPGASKVPVSAPGEGPGTTATSEKATEPSSGSSSSAGSATPTGRLHHVEIWVEDLAQARRTLGWLFEELGYVLSGEWSEGASYQGAGEYLVIERGPDVTAGAHDRLRPGLNHLAFRAGSRADVDRLAQAAQAVGFTLLFAEKHPFAGGRNHYAAYLEAPNGFEVELVADPA
;
A
#
# COMPACT_ATOMS: atom_id res chain seq x y z
N MET A 1 -34.68 -9.07 -24.96
CA MET A 1 -33.50 -9.05 -24.08
C MET A 1 -33.48 -7.69 -23.43
N GLN A 2 -33.94 -7.61 -22.18
CA GLN A 2 -33.85 -6.38 -21.38
C GLN A 2 -32.47 -6.36 -20.74
N THR A 3 -31.61 -5.48 -21.20
CA THR A 3 -30.35 -5.11 -20.53
C THR A 3 -30.74 -4.33 -19.28
N THR A 4 -30.72 -4.99 -18.14
CA THR A 4 -30.73 -4.32 -16.84
C THR A 4 -29.47 -3.45 -16.75
N SER A 5 -29.64 -2.14 -16.88
CA SER A 5 -28.63 -1.14 -16.60
C SER A 5 -28.35 -1.26 -15.10
N GLN A 6 -27.29 -1.98 -14.70
CA GLN A 6 -26.79 -1.92 -13.33
C GLN A 6 -26.32 -0.47 -13.12
N THR A 7 -26.98 0.23 -12.20
CA THR A 7 -26.54 1.56 -11.78
C THR A 7 -25.16 1.39 -11.14
N GLN A 8 -24.14 1.93 -11.78
CA GLN A 8 -22.75 1.86 -11.31
C GLN A 8 -22.67 2.51 -9.92
N ARG A 9 -22.14 1.78 -8.94
CA ARG A 9 -22.00 2.26 -7.56
C ARG A 9 -21.11 3.51 -7.51
N THR A 10 -21.44 4.44 -6.63
CA THR A 10 -20.59 5.60 -6.34
C THR A 10 -20.00 5.45 -4.94
N LEU A 11 -18.71 5.71 -4.80
CA LEU A 11 -18.01 5.80 -3.53
C LEU A 11 -17.47 7.21 -3.35
N GLN A 12 -17.51 7.72 -2.14
CA GLN A 12 -16.94 8.99 -1.76
C GLN A 12 -15.63 8.75 -1.02
N VAL A 13 -14.55 9.38 -1.50
CA VAL A 13 -13.25 9.42 -0.83
C VAL A 13 -13.10 10.79 -0.18
N GLU A 14 -12.80 10.84 1.09
CA GLU A 14 -12.37 12.03 1.82
C GLU A 14 -10.91 11.85 2.23
N ALA A 15 -10.06 12.86 1.98
CA ALA A 15 -8.65 12.78 2.31
C ALA A 15 -8.12 14.13 2.80
N ASP A 16 -7.18 14.07 3.73
CA ASP A 16 -6.45 15.19 4.29
C ASP A 16 -5.00 14.80 4.56
N GLY A 17 -4.12 15.78 4.56
CA GLY A 17 -2.73 15.60 4.92
C GLY A 17 -2.18 16.82 5.62
N GLY A 18 -1.43 16.59 6.68
CA GLY A 18 -0.87 17.66 7.51
C GLY A 18 0.63 17.53 7.74
N SER A 19 1.27 18.66 8.04
CA SER A 19 2.66 18.69 8.48
C SER A 19 2.84 19.75 9.56
N ARG A 20 3.34 19.34 10.73
CA ARG A 20 3.69 20.23 11.85
C ARG A 20 5.08 20.85 11.61
N GLY A 21 5.09 21.96 10.89
CA GLY A 21 6.24 22.54 10.19
C GLY A 21 6.21 22.11 8.71
N ASN A 22 6.86 22.86 7.82
CA ASN A 22 6.81 22.55 6.38
C ASN A 22 8.21 22.67 5.74
N PRO A 23 8.98 21.56 5.63
CA PRO A 23 8.67 20.18 6.05
C PRO A 23 8.77 19.96 7.57
N GLY A 24 7.93 19.07 8.11
CA GLY A 24 7.88 18.73 9.54
C GLY A 24 7.30 17.36 9.79
N VAL A 25 6.92 17.05 11.03
CA VAL A 25 6.21 15.81 11.37
C VAL A 25 4.90 15.80 10.59
N ALA A 26 4.78 14.89 9.65
CA ALA A 26 3.68 14.82 8.71
C ALA A 26 2.90 13.52 8.88
N GLY A 27 1.65 13.54 8.48
CA GLY A 27 0.76 12.38 8.42
C GLY A 27 -0.41 12.67 7.50
N TYR A 28 -1.08 11.62 7.06
CA TYR A 28 -2.30 11.72 6.29
C TYR A 28 -3.43 10.95 6.95
N GLY A 29 -4.65 11.32 6.60
CA GLY A 29 -5.87 10.59 6.88
C GLY A 29 -6.73 10.48 5.62
N ALA A 30 -7.35 9.33 5.43
CA ALA A 30 -8.27 9.07 4.34
C ALA A 30 -9.39 8.13 4.78
N LEU A 31 -10.55 8.31 4.19
CA LEU A 31 -11.67 7.39 4.37
C LEU A 31 -12.45 7.21 3.07
N VAL A 32 -13.19 6.10 3.01
CA VAL A 32 -14.16 5.83 1.95
C VAL A 32 -15.53 5.75 2.58
N ARG A 33 -16.46 6.53 2.03
CA ARG A 33 -17.84 6.61 2.49
C ARG A 33 -18.80 6.17 1.39
N ASP A 34 -19.86 5.50 1.79
CA ASP A 34 -21.03 5.30 0.94
C ASP A 34 -21.87 6.59 0.95
N PRO A 35 -22.00 7.31 -0.18
CA PRO A 35 -22.71 8.59 -0.20
C PRO A 35 -24.22 8.44 -0.03
N GLU A 36 -24.81 7.24 -0.20
CA GLU A 36 -26.25 7.01 -0.04
C GLU A 36 -26.62 6.77 1.43
N THR A 37 -25.77 6.05 2.17
CA THR A 37 -26.01 5.74 3.58
C THR A 37 -25.29 6.68 4.55
N GLY A 38 -24.22 7.32 4.08
CA GLY A 38 -23.30 8.10 4.91
C GLY A 38 -22.33 7.25 5.74
N GLU A 39 -22.37 5.93 5.59
CA GLU A 39 -21.52 5.00 6.32
C GLU A 39 -20.05 5.09 5.87
N ILE A 40 -19.12 5.05 6.83
CA ILE A 40 -17.68 4.95 6.55
C ILE A 40 -17.35 3.47 6.38
N LEU A 41 -16.94 3.11 5.16
CA LEU A 41 -16.66 1.74 4.75
C LEU A 41 -15.21 1.33 5.06
N ALA A 42 -14.28 2.27 5.03
CA ALA A 42 -12.87 2.06 5.33
C ALA A 42 -12.20 3.36 5.76
N THR A 43 -11.16 3.25 6.58
CA THR A 43 -10.28 4.36 6.98
C THR A 43 -8.84 3.92 6.89
N ASP A 44 -7.95 4.87 6.55
CA ASP A 44 -6.50 4.70 6.65
C ASP A 44 -5.85 6.01 7.09
N ALA A 45 -4.86 5.91 7.96
CA ALA A 45 -4.07 7.04 8.40
C ALA A 45 -2.65 6.59 8.75
N GLN A 46 -1.63 7.31 8.27
CA GLN A 46 -0.25 6.92 8.51
C GLN A 46 0.64 8.13 8.81
N PRO A 47 1.55 7.99 9.77
CA PRO A 47 2.64 8.94 9.94
C PRO A 47 3.62 8.83 8.77
N LEU A 48 4.05 9.97 8.23
CA LEU A 48 4.97 10.05 7.09
C LEU A 48 6.40 10.45 7.51
N GLY A 49 6.65 10.54 8.82
CA GLY A 49 7.91 11.09 9.31
C GLY A 49 8.03 12.56 8.94
N ARG A 50 9.17 12.98 8.39
CA ARG A 50 9.40 14.38 8.00
C ARG A 50 9.05 14.60 6.54
N ALA A 51 7.91 15.22 6.27
CA ALA A 51 7.45 15.53 4.91
C ALA A 51 6.82 16.92 4.82
N SER A 52 6.58 17.41 3.59
CA SER A 52 5.84 18.64 3.37
C SER A 52 4.33 18.39 3.42
N ASN A 53 3.56 19.46 3.66
CA ASN A 53 2.10 19.39 3.64
C ASN A 53 1.55 18.82 2.32
N ASN A 54 2.10 19.24 1.19
CA ASN A 54 1.65 18.77 -0.12
C ASN A 54 1.90 17.26 -0.31
N VAL A 55 3.02 16.73 0.20
CA VAL A 55 3.28 15.28 0.18
C VAL A 55 2.23 14.55 1.00
N ALA A 56 1.91 15.04 2.19
CA ALA A 56 0.89 14.45 3.05
C ALA A 56 -0.51 14.43 2.39
N GLU A 57 -0.90 15.54 1.78
CA GLU A 57 -2.17 15.67 1.05
C GLU A 57 -2.30 14.66 -0.10
N TYR A 58 -1.25 14.53 -0.94
CA TYR A 58 -1.25 13.54 -2.01
C TYR A 58 -1.24 12.11 -1.47
N SER A 59 -0.55 11.84 -0.35
CA SER A 59 -0.51 10.51 0.27
C SER A 59 -1.90 10.10 0.77
N GLY A 60 -2.65 11.02 1.37
CA GLY A 60 -4.04 10.79 1.78
C GLY A 60 -4.95 10.48 0.58
N LEU A 61 -4.81 11.24 -0.52
CA LEU A 61 -5.57 10.96 -1.74
C LEU A 61 -5.25 9.57 -2.30
N ILE A 62 -3.97 9.19 -2.38
CA ILE A 62 -3.53 7.88 -2.87
C ILE A 62 -4.13 6.76 -2.00
N ALA A 63 -4.07 6.89 -0.68
CA ALA A 63 -4.65 5.93 0.25
C ALA A 63 -6.16 5.77 0.05
N GLY A 64 -6.90 6.88 -0.02
CA GLY A 64 -8.35 6.87 -0.24
C GLY A 64 -8.75 6.23 -1.57
N LEU A 65 -8.07 6.57 -2.67
CA LEU A 65 -8.31 5.96 -3.98
C LEU A 65 -8.00 4.45 -3.98
N THR A 66 -6.95 4.04 -3.28
CA THR A 66 -6.57 2.63 -3.15
C THR A 66 -7.65 1.85 -2.41
N MET A 67 -8.14 2.35 -1.28
CA MET A 67 -9.25 1.74 -0.54
C MET A 67 -10.53 1.64 -1.38
N ALA A 68 -10.89 2.72 -2.09
CA ALA A 68 -12.08 2.73 -2.94
C ALA A 68 -12.00 1.65 -4.03
N ARG A 69 -10.84 1.51 -4.68
CA ARG A 69 -10.61 0.46 -5.69
C ARG A 69 -10.67 -0.96 -5.11
N GLN A 70 -10.21 -1.15 -3.88
CA GLN A 70 -10.29 -2.45 -3.18
C GLN A 70 -11.73 -2.81 -2.80
N ILE A 71 -12.55 -1.82 -2.44
CA ILE A 71 -13.96 -2.02 -2.10
C ILE A 71 -14.78 -2.39 -3.35
N ASP A 72 -14.61 -1.63 -4.43
CA ASP A 72 -15.30 -1.88 -5.69
C ASP A 72 -14.50 -1.31 -6.89
N PRO A 73 -13.80 -2.16 -7.66
CA PRO A 73 -13.00 -1.73 -8.81
C PRO A 73 -13.79 -1.03 -9.92
N GLU A 74 -15.09 -1.26 -10.00
CA GLU A 74 -15.97 -0.69 -11.03
C GLU A 74 -16.73 0.55 -10.55
N ALA A 75 -16.64 0.91 -9.27
CA ALA A 75 -17.33 2.07 -8.73
C ALA A 75 -16.85 3.38 -9.36
N ARG A 76 -17.74 4.35 -9.45
CA ARG A 76 -17.35 5.75 -9.62
C ARG A 76 -16.84 6.30 -8.30
N VAL A 77 -15.78 7.09 -8.33
CA VAL A 77 -15.21 7.69 -7.14
C VAL A 77 -15.33 9.22 -7.20
N HIS A 78 -15.89 9.77 -6.14
CA HIS A 78 -15.92 11.21 -5.91
C HIS A 78 -14.93 11.54 -4.78
N ALA A 79 -13.78 12.10 -5.13
CA ALA A 79 -12.73 12.46 -4.17
C ALA A 79 -12.92 13.89 -3.69
N LEU A 80 -13.13 14.06 -2.39
CA LEU A 80 -13.33 15.31 -1.69
C LEU A 80 -12.09 15.66 -0.88
N MET A 81 -11.57 16.88 -1.03
CA MET A 81 -10.40 17.36 -0.29
C MET A 81 -10.51 18.85 -0.01
N ASP A 82 -9.94 19.31 1.09
CA ASP A 82 -9.77 20.73 1.39
C ASP A 82 -8.45 21.32 0.85
N SER A 83 -7.61 20.48 0.24
CA SER A 83 -6.42 20.90 -0.50
C SER A 83 -6.77 21.37 -1.90
N LYS A 84 -6.98 22.68 -2.06
CA LYS A 84 -7.26 23.27 -3.38
C LYS A 84 -6.16 22.95 -4.39
N LEU A 85 -4.89 22.93 -3.95
CA LEU A 85 -3.76 22.64 -4.82
C LEU A 85 -3.90 21.22 -5.43
N VAL A 86 -4.12 20.20 -4.60
CA VAL A 86 -4.23 18.81 -5.06
C VAL A 86 -5.44 18.66 -5.99
N VAL A 87 -6.61 19.17 -5.61
CA VAL A 87 -7.83 19.11 -6.42
C VAL A 87 -7.64 19.77 -7.79
N GLU A 88 -7.05 20.96 -7.86
CA GLU A 88 -6.82 21.66 -9.13
C GLU A 88 -5.79 20.94 -10.01
N GLN A 89 -4.76 20.35 -9.41
CA GLN A 89 -3.74 19.59 -10.12
C GLN A 89 -4.27 18.24 -10.64
N MET A 90 -5.02 17.53 -9.83
CA MET A 90 -5.62 16.23 -10.22
C MET A 90 -6.71 16.40 -11.26
N SER A 91 -7.49 17.48 -11.21
CA SER A 91 -8.46 17.87 -12.25
C SER A 91 -7.83 18.41 -13.54
N GLY A 92 -6.50 18.53 -13.59
CA GLY A 92 -5.78 19.04 -14.77
C GLY A 92 -5.89 20.56 -15.01
N ARG A 93 -6.53 21.30 -14.10
CA ARG A 93 -6.67 22.77 -14.21
C ARG A 93 -5.40 23.52 -13.89
N TRP A 94 -4.55 22.96 -12.98
CA TRP A 94 -3.25 23.54 -12.65
C TRP A 94 -2.10 22.62 -13.06
N LYS A 95 -1.02 23.24 -13.54
CA LYS A 95 0.23 22.50 -13.87
C LYS A 95 0.97 22.13 -12.58
N ILE A 96 1.47 20.90 -12.54
CA ILE A 96 2.33 20.43 -11.47
C ILE A 96 3.77 20.79 -11.82
N LYS A 97 4.39 21.68 -11.04
CA LYS A 97 5.76 22.17 -11.32
C LYS A 97 6.82 21.35 -10.61
N HIS A 98 6.52 20.85 -9.42
CA HIS A 98 7.45 20.11 -8.55
C HIS A 98 7.51 18.63 -8.94
N GLU A 99 8.69 18.06 -9.00
CA GLU A 99 8.88 16.67 -9.45
C GLU A 99 8.18 15.67 -8.53
N ASP A 100 8.40 15.80 -7.20
CA ASP A 100 7.73 14.93 -6.22
C ASP A 100 6.21 14.95 -6.36
N MET A 101 5.64 16.12 -6.61
CA MET A 101 4.20 16.25 -6.82
C MET A 101 3.75 15.63 -8.15
N ARG A 102 4.58 15.65 -9.19
CA ARG A 102 4.28 14.93 -10.45
C ARG A 102 4.24 13.43 -10.24
N ARG A 103 5.21 12.89 -9.49
CA ARG A 103 5.27 11.47 -9.14
C ARG A 103 4.03 11.04 -8.36
N LEU A 104 3.68 11.75 -7.30
CA LEU A 104 2.50 11.43 -6.48
C LEU A 104 1.19 11.57 -7.28
N ALA A 105 1.07 12.60 -8.12
CA ALA A 105 -0.09 12.76 -8.98
C ALA A 105 -0.19 11.66 -10.05
N ALA A 106 0.93 11.19 -10.60
CA ALA A 106 0.97 10.06 -11.52
C ALA A 106 0.53 8.78 -10.82
N GLN A 107 1.02 8.52 -9.61
CA GLN A 107 0.60 7.40 -8.78
C GLN A 107 -0.91 7.44 -8.50
N ALA A 108 -1.45 8.57 -8.04
CA ALA A 108 -2.89 8.71 -7.80
C ALA A 108 -3.72 8.44 -9.07
N ARG A 109 -3.26 8.89 -10.25
CA ARG A 109 -3.94 8.65 -11.54
C ARG A 109 -3.88 7.20 -12.01
N SER A 110 -2.88 6.44 -11.58
CA SER A 110 -2.75 5.02 -11.96
C SER A 110 -3.69 4.09 -11.19
N ILE A 111 -4.23 4.53 -10.05
CA ILE A 111 -5.09 3.70 -9.19
C ILE A 111 -6.48 3.51 -9.81
N ILE A 112 -7.11 4.59 -10.27
CA ILE A 112 -8.46 4.59 -10.83
C ILE A 112 -8.44 5.27 -12.21
N PRO A 113 -9.05 4.67 -13.25
CA PRO A 113 -9.16 5.28 -14.57
C PRO A 113 -9.78 6.69 -14.51
N ALA A 114 -9.24 7.63 -15.27
CA ALA A 114 -9.66 9.04 -15.24
C ALA A 114 -11.17 9.26 -15.47
N GLY A 115 -11.84 8.35 -16.22
CA GLY A 115 -13.29 8.41 -16.44
C GLY A 115 -14.13 7.95 -15.26
N GLN A 116 -13.53 7.33 -14.23
CA GLN A 116 -14.23 6.83 -13.05
C GLN A 116 -14.02 7.69 -11.81
N VAL A 117 -13.13 8.70 -11.83
CA VAL A 117 -12.84 9.56 -10.69
C VAL A 117 -13.09 11.02 -10.99
N THR A 118 -13.70 11.71 -10.03
CA THR A 118 -13.87 13.18 -10.02
C THR A 118 -13.29 13.75 -8.74
N TYR A 119 -12.76 14.98 -8.82
CA TYR A 119 -12.13 15.67 -7.70
C TYR A 119 -12.86 16.95 -7.40
N GLU A 120 -13.25 17.16 -6.14
CA GLU A 120 -13.94 18.35 -5.68
C GLU A 120 -13.27 18.94 -4.46
N TRP A 121 -13.09 20.26 -4.47
CA TRP A 121 -12.63 20.97 -3.30
C TRP A 121 -13.79 21.24 -2.36
N ILE A 122 -13.60 20.92 -1.09
CA ILE A 122 -14.53 21.22 -0.01
C ILE A 122 -13.86 22.09 1.05
N PRO A 123 -14.60 22.93 1.76
CA PRO A 123 -14.04 23.66 2.89
C PRO A 123 -13.70 22.68 4.03
N ARG A 124 -12.67 23.03 4.82
CA ARG A 124 -12.12 22.19 5.91
C ARG A 124 -13.21 21.72 6.91
N GLU A 125 -14.20 22.57 7.16
CA GLU A 125 -15.33 22.23 8.04
C GLU A 125 -16.16 21.05 7.55
N LYS A 126 -16.02 20.68 6.27
CA LYS A 126 -16.68 19.52 5.66
C LYS A 126 -15.75 18.31 5.50
N ASN A 127 -14.45 18.44 5.83
CA ASN A 127 -13.44 17.38 5.74
C ASN A 127 -12.98 16.89 7.13
N LYS A 128 -13.85 17.01 8.16
CA LYS A 128 -13.48 16.80 9.55
C LYS A 128 -12.98 15.41 9.89
N ASP A 129 -13.56 14.39 9.29
CA ASP A 129 -13.19 13.00 9.58
C ASP A 129 -11.79 12.69 9.03
N ALA A 130 -11.47 13.14 7.80
CA ALA A 130 -10.13 13.00 7.25
C ALA A 130 -9.10 13.88 7.99
N ASP A 131 -9.46 15.12 8.38
CA ASP A 131 -8.62 15.99 9.23
C ASP A 131 -8.34 15.34 10.60
N GLN A 132 -9.34 14.69 11.22
CA GLN A 132 -9.15 13.95 12.46
C GLN A 132 -8.16 12.80 12.28
N LEU A 133 -8.30 12.01 11.23
CA LEU A 133 -7.38 10.90 10.90
C LEU A 133 -5.96 11.41 10.64
N SER A 134 -5.78 12.51 9.90
CA SER A 134 -4.46 13.08 9.61
C SER A 134 -3.79 13.59 10.90
N ASN A 135 -4.56 14.18 11.82
CA ASN A 135 -4.06 14.61 13.13
C ASN A 135 -3.66 13.42 14.01
N GLU A 136 -4.45 12.35 14.04
CA GLU A 136 -4.11 11.11 14.74
C GLU A 136 -2.81 10.49 14.20
N ALA A 137 -2.63 10.48 12.87
CA ALA A 137 -1.40 10.03 12.24
C ALA A 137 -0.18 10.88 12.63
N MET A 138 -0.32 12.20 12.65
CA MET A 138 0.75 13.10 13.09
C MET A 138 1.07 12.94 14.58
N ASP A 139 0.06 12.70 15.43
CA ASP A 139 0.26 12.44 16.86
C ASP A 139 1.02 11.12 17.06
N ALA A 140 0.63 10.07 16.37
CA ALA A 140 1.33 8.79 16.39
C ALA A 140 2.79 8.94 15.94
N GLY A 141 3.02 9.65 14.82
CA GLY A 141 4.36 9.92 14.31
C GLY A 141 5.24 10.73 15.28
N ALA A 142 4.66 11.72 15.97
CA ALA A 142 5.36 12.49 16.99
C ALA A 142 5.71 11.64 18.23
N ALA A 143 4.89 10.65 18.54
CA ALA A 143 5.13 9.68 19.63
C ALA A 143 6.06 8.53 19.20
N GLY A 144 6.47 8.45 17.93
CA GLY A 144 7.27 7.34 17.39
C GLY A 144 6.50 6.03 17.28
N THR A 145 5.17 6.09 17.18
CA THR A 145 4.27 4.95 17.07
C THR A 145 3.54 4.94 15.71
N GLN A 146 2.89 3.83 15.39
CA GLN A 146 1.97 3.75 14.25
C GLN A 146 0.57 4.20 14.67
N TRP A 147 -0.22 4.66 13.71
CA TRP A 147 -1.64 4.91 13.93
C TRP A 147 -2.40 3.61 14.18
N ASP A 148 -3.30 3.61 15.15
CA ASP A 148 -4.14 2.47 15.53
C ASP A 148 -5.59 2.74 15.13
N PRO A 149 -6.14 2.01 14.14
CA PRO A 149 -7.55 2.18 13.75
C PRO A 149 -8.52 1.85 14.90
N GLY A 150 -8.15 0.95 15.83
CA GLY A 150 -8.96 0.61 16.98
C GLY A 150 -9.06 1.72 18.04
N ALA A 151 -8.10 2.65 18.05
CA ALA A 151 -8.07 3.82 18.92
C ALA A 151 -8.58 5.10 18.24
N SER A 152 -8.93 5.03 16.94
CA SER A 152 -9.39 6.19 16.18
C SER A 152 -10.74 6.71 16.68
N LYS A 153 -10.90 8.02 16.63
CA LYS A 153 -12.19 8.69 16.90
C LYS A 153 -13.14 8.68 15.70
N VAL A 154 -12.66 8.24 14.53
CA VAL A 154 -13.46 8.09 13.31
C VAL A 154 -13.87 6.61 13.18
N PRO A 155 -15.11 6.25 13.52
CA PRO A 155 -15.55 4.86 13.53
C PRO A 155 -15.82 4.36 12.11
N VAL A 156 -15.35 3.16 11.80
CA VAL A 156 -15.76 2.43 10.59
C VAL A 156 -17.04 1.65 10.91
N SER A 157 -18.04 1.73 10.03
CA SER A 157 -19.28 0.96 10.18
C SER A 157 -19.01 -0.54 10.03
N ALA A 158 -19.45 -1.34 11.01
CA ALA A 158 -19.36 -2.80 10.89
C ALA A 158 -20.22 -3.28 9.71
N PRO A 159 -19.77 -4.22 8.87
CA PRO A 159 -20.58 -4.72 7.79
C PRO A 159 -21.81 -5.47 8.33
N GLY A 160 -22.99 -4.88 8.17
CA GLY A 160 -24.29 -5.55 8.32
C GLY A 160 -25.11 -5.24 9.57
N GLU A 161 -25.42 -3.97 9.86
CA GLU A 161 -26.61 -3.64 10.65
C GLU A 161 -27.40 -2.54 9.94
N GLY A 162 -28.55 -2.93 9.39
CA GLY A 162 -29.52 -2.00 8.83
C GLY A 162 -30.21 -1.16 9.93
N PRO A 163 -30.94 -0.07 9.58
CA PRO A 163 -31.41 0.93 10.54
C PRO A 163 -32.53 0.38 11.44
N GLY A 164 -32.24 0.29 12.71
CA GLY A 164 -33.18 -0.18 13.75
C GLY A 164 -33.05 0.52 15.07
N THR A 165 -33.86 1.57 15.24
CA THR A 165 -34.54 2.04 16.51
C THR A 165 -33.71 2.31 17.77
N THR A 166 -33.74 3.58 18.14
CA THR A 166 -33.54 4.12 19.50
C THR A 166 -34.19 3.30 20.58
N ALA A 167 -33.45 2.90 21.61
CA ALA A 167 -34.02 2.61 22.95
C ALA A 167 -32.99 2.93 24.04
N THR A 168 -33.46 3.72 24.90
CA THR A 168 -33.12 4.33 26.20
C THR A 168 -32.28 3.44 27.14
N SER A 169 -31.34 4.11 27.81
CA SER A 169 -30.67 3.75 29.06
C SER A 169 -31.51 3.01 30.07
N GLU A 170 -31.00 1.91 30.63
CA GLU A 170 -31.12 1.60 32.04
C GLU A 170 -29.95 0.77 32.59
N LYS A 171 -29.54 1.14 33.78
CA LYS A 171 -28.41 0.72 34.59
C LYS A 171 -28.79 -0.51 35.43
N ALA A 172 -28.01 -1.58 35.40
CA ALA A 172 -27.95 -2.51 36.53
C ALA A 172 -26.72 -3.43 36.53
N THR A 173 -25.89 -3.25 37.53
CA THR A 173 -25.23 -4.20 38.47
C THR A 173 -24.61 -5.52 37.90
N GLU A 174 -23.30 -5.66 38.15
CA GLU A 174 -22.55 -6.92 38.20
C GLU A 174 -23.14 -7.92 39.24
N PRO A 175 -22.84 -9.25 39.10
CA PRO A 175 -21.57 -9.78 39.57
C PRO A 175 -20.97 -10.99 38.81
N SER A 176 -19.65 -11.00 38.82
CA SER A 176 -18.63 -12.04 39.02
C SER A 176 -18.73 -13.43 38.39
N SER A 177 -17.55 -13.79 37.88
CA SER A 177 -16.87 -15.08 37.82
C SER A 177 -17.15 -16.03 36.64
N GLY A 178 -16.12 -16.22 35.85
CA GLY A 178 -16.02 -17.31 34.85
C GLY A 178 -14.87 -17.07 33.90
N SER A 179 -13.65 -17.38 34.33
CA SER A 179 -12.47 -17.39 33.47
C SER A 179 -12.64 -18.40 32.35
N SER A 180 -12.68 -17.92 31.12
CA SER A 180 -12.19 -18.65 29.97
C SER A 180 -11.46 -17.68 29.05
N SER A 181 -10.15 -17.74 29.11
CA SER A 181 -9.23 -17.01 28.27
C SER A 181 -9.37 -17.47 26.82
N SER A 182 -10.27 -16.83 26.07
CA SER A 182 -10.10 -16.78 24.62
C SER A 182 -9.10 -15.66 24.35
N ALA A 183 -7.83 -16.02 24.17
CA ALA A 183 -6.83 -15.13 23.60
C ALA A 183 -7.37 -14.69 22.25
N GLY A 184 -7.94 -13.51 22.18
CA GLY A 184 -8.24 -12.83 20.91
C GLY A 184 -6.93 -12.74 20.14
N SER A 185 -6.88 -13.38 18.99
CA SER A 185 -5.74 -13.30 18.07
C SER A 185 -5.63 -11.84 17.64
N ALA A 186 -4.76 -11.08 18.30
CA ALA A 186 -4.42 -9.75 17.89
C ALA A 186 -3.84 -9.84 16.46
N THR A 187 -4.48 -9.19 15.51
CA THR A 187 -3.95 -9.12 14.15
C THR A 187 -2.58 -8.44 14.22
N PRO A 188 -1.51 -9.07 13.69
CA PRO A 188 -0.19 -8.46 13.73
C PRO A 188 -0.21 -7.09 13.07
N THR A 189 0.23 -6.05 13.78
CA THR A 189 0.27 -4.67 13.29
C THR A 189 1.47 -4.38 12.40
N GLY A 190 2.57 -5.15 12.54
CA GLY A 190 3.77 -5.03 11.71
C GLY A 190 3.62 -5.80 10.40
N ARG A 191 3.10 -5.14 9.35
CA ARG A 191 3.08 -5.67 7.97
C ARG A 191 4.14 -4.99 7.14
N LEU A 192 4.75 -5.74 6.24
CA LEU A 192 5.64 -5.15 5.25
C LEU A 192 4.84 -4.20 4.36
N HIS A 193 5.29 -2.94 4.26
CA HIS A 193 4.68 -1.95 3.38
C HIS A 193 5.36 -1.98 2.01
N HIS A 194 6.68 -1.85 1.98
CA HIS A 194 7.46 -1.96 0.76
C HIS A 194 8.91 -2.37 1.05
N VAL A 195 9.58 -2.82 -0.01
CA VAL A 195 11.04 -2.96 -0.06
C VAL A 195 11.55 -2.14 -1.24
N GLU A 196 12.57 -1.33 -1.00
CA GLU A 196 13.27 -0.59 -2.02
C GLU A 196 14.64 -1.21 -2.25
N ILE A 197 14.92 -1.57 -3.50
CA ILE A 197 16.17 -2.20 -3.93
C ILE A 197 16.91 -1.19 -4.81
N TRP A 198 18.01 -0.68 -4.30
CA TRP A 198 18.87 0.21 -5.06
C TRP A 198 19.77 -0.59 -6.00
N VAL A 199 19.85 -0.12 -7.25
CA VAL A 199 20.58 -0.81 -8.31
C VAL A 199 21.45 0.18 -9.10
N GLU A 200 22.58 -0.28 -9.61
CA GLU A 200 23.46 0.55 -10.43
C GLU A 200 22.95 0.64 -11.88
N ASP A 201 22.44 -0.46 -12.44
CA ASP A 201 21.84 -0.54 -13.78
C ASP A 201 20.34 -0.85 -13.68
N LEU A 202 19.53 0.22 -13.75
CA LEU A 202 18.07 0.11 -13.72
C LEU A 202 17.50 -0.71 -14.87
N ALA A 203 18.08 -0.56 -16.08
CA ALA A 203 17.59 -1.28 -17.26
C ALA A 203 17.83 -2.78 -17.12
N GLN A 204 18.99 -3.19 -16.59
CA GLN A 204 19.29 -4.59 -16.29
C GLN A 204 18.36 -5.11 -15.16
N ALA A 205 18.22 -4.38 -14.07
CA ALA A 205 17.40 -4.79 -12.93
C ALA A 205 15.91 -4.94 -13.31
N ARG A 206 15.40 -4.10 -14.19
CA ARG A 206 14.03 -4.26 -14.72
C ARG A 206 13.86 -5.52 -15.56
N ARG A 207 14.86 -5.86 -16.39
CA ARG A 207 14.81 -7.10 -17.19
C ARG A 207 14.93 -8.36 -16.35
N THR A 208 15.53 -8.29 -15.16
CA THR A 208 15.74 -9.42 -14.26
C THR A 208 14.78 -9.40 -13.09
N LEU A 209 15.00 -8.57 -12.08
CA LEU A 209 14.13 -8.46 -10.89
C LEU A 209 12.71 -8.05 -11.27
N GLY A 210 12.54 -7.07 -12.17
CA GLY A 210 11.21 -6.65 -12.63
C GLY A 210 10.45 -7.78 -13.30
N TRP A 211 11.09 -8.52 -14.23
CA TRP A 211 10.52 -9.71 -14.83
C TRP A 211 10.11 -10.76 -13.76
N LEU A 212 10.97 -11.00 -12.76
CA LEU A 212 10.67 -11.98 -11.71
C LEU A 212 9.47 -11.54 -10.86
N PHE A 213 9.36 -10.26 -10.54
CA PHE A 213 8.22 -9.73 -9.78
C PHE A 213 6.91 -9.92 -10.55
N GLU A 214 6.91 -9.66 -11.86
CA GLU A 214 5.73 -9.90 -12.72
C GLU A 214 5.36 -11.38 -12.78
N GLU A 215 6.33 -12.29 -12.90
CA GLU A 215 6.09 -13.74 -12.85
C GLU A 215 5.56 -14.23 -11.50
N LEU A 216 5.88 -13.52 -10.41
CA LEU A 216 5.36 -13.77 -9.06
C LEU A 216 3.98 -13.13 -8.83
N GLY A 217 3.42 -12.45 -9.85
CA GLY A 217 2.09 -11.84 -9.78
C GLY A 217 2.06 -10.41 -9.27
N TYR A 218 3.22 -9.76 -9.11
CA TYR A 218 3.26 -8.31 -8.90
C TYR A 218 2.96 -7.59 -10.21
N VAL A 219 2.31 -6.44 -10.11
CA VAL A 219 1.94 -5.63 -11.27
C VAL A 219 2.79 -4.35 -11.29
N LEU A 220 3.40 -4.04 -12.43
CA LEU A 220 4.08 -2.75 -12.61
C LEU A 220 3.08 -1.62 -12.37
N SER A 221 3.24 -0.91 -11.26
CA SER A 221 2.31 0.12 -10.78
C SER A 221 2.81 1.54 -10.98
N GLY A 222 4.11 1.71 -11.21
CA GLY A 222 4.72 3.01 -11.46
C GLY A 222 6.07 2.86 -12.16
N GLU A 223 6.39 3.83 -13.01
CA GLU A 223 7.66 3.93 -13.72
C GLU A 223 8.10 5.38 -13.80
N TRP A 224 9.37 5.64 -13.52
CA TRP A 224 10.00 6.95 -13.62
C TRP A 224 11.43 6.82 -14.15
N SER A 225 12.10 7.94 -14.41
CA SER A 225 13.44 7.94 -15.01
C SER A 225 14.46 7.11 -14.23
N GLU A 226 14.35 7.10 -12.89
CA GLU A 226 15.32 6.48 -12.00
C GLU A 226 14.79 5.20 -11.33
N GLY A 227 13.55 4.74 -11.62
CA GLY A 227 13.00 3.58 -10.95
C GLY A 227 11.72 3.02 -11.52
N ALA A 228 11.25 1.95 -10.88
CA ALA A 228 9.96 1.31 -11.13
C ALA A 228 9.41 0.70 -9.84
N SER A 229 8.09 0.70 -9.68
CA SER A 229 7.39 0.05 -8.56
C SER A 229 6.48 -1.06 -9.06
N TYR A 230 6.42 -2.13 -8.30
CA TYR A 230 5.65 -3.35 -8.58
C TYR A 230 4.74 -3.64 -7.40
N GLN A 231 3.42 -3.57 -7.60
CA GLN A 231 2.41 -3.72 -6.56
C GLN A 231 2.07 -5.19 -6.33
N GLY A 232 2.20 -5.68 -5.11
CA GLY A 232 1.69 -6.96 -4.62
C GLY A 232 0.32 -6.85 -3.97
N ALA A 233 -0.09 -7.88 -3.25
CA ALA A 233 -1.40 -7.95 -2.61
C ALA A 233 -1.55 -7.00 -1.39
N GLY A 234 -0.46 -6.67 -0.72
CA GLY A 234 -0.47 -5.79 0.46
C GLY A 234 0.81 -4.99 0.63
N GLU A 235 1.85 -5.31 -0.12
CA GLU A 235 3.13 -4.61 -0.16
C GLU A 235 3.48 -4.24 -1.59
N TYR A 236 4.50 -3.40 -1.78
CA TYR A 236 5.08 -3.17 -3.11
C TYR A 236 6.60 -3.21 -3.07
N LEU A 237 7.18 -3.48 -4.22
CA LEU A 237 8.63 -3.54 -4.42
C LEU A 237 9.04 -2.38 -5.31
N VAL A 238 10.16 -1.75 -4.97
CA VAL A 238 10.75 -0.66 -5.76
C VAL A 238 12.12 -1.09 -6.22
N ILE A 239 12.41 -0.84 -7.48
CA ILE A 239 13.78 -0.91 -8.03
C ILE A 239 14.14 0.52 -8.40
N GLU A 240 15.22 1.04 -7.84
CA GLU A 240 15.60 2.44 -8.05
C GLU A 240 17.13 2.61 -8.22
N ARG A 241 17.47 3.57 -9.08
CA ARG A 241 18.81 4.09 -9.27
C ARG A 241 18.80 5.58 -8.94
N GLY A 242 19.04 5.92 -7.69
CA GLY A 242 19.10 7.32 -7.26
C GLY A 242 20.51 7.93 -7.40
N PRO A 243 20.64 9.24 -7.25
CA PRO A 243 21.93 9.94 -7.30
C PRO A 243 22.90 9.54 -6.17
N ASP A 244 22.34 8.97 -5.11
CA ASP A 244 23.11 8.56 -3.91
C ASP A 244 23.55 7.09 -3.98
N VAL A 245 23.19 6.35 -5.04
CA VAL A 245 23.65 4.97 -5.24
C VAL A 245 25.14 4.96 -5.54
N THR A 246 25.91 4.34 -4.65
CA THR A 246 27.33 4.12 -4.89
C THR A 246 27.55 2.95 -5.83
N ALA A 247 28.58 3.04 -6.69
CA ALA A 247 28.92 1.97 -7.62
C ALA A 247 29.26 0.66 -6.90
N GLY A 248 28.82 -0.46 -7.44
CA GLY A 248 29.11 -1.81 -6.98
C GLY A 248 27.87 -2.71 -6.92
N ALA A 249 28.10 -4.00 -7.09
CA ALA A 249 27.06 -5.00 -6.92
C ALA A 249 26.63 -5.13 -5.45
N HIS A 250 25.41 -5.58 -5.22
CA HIS A 250 24.97 -6.00 -3.89
C HIS A 250 25.85 -7.16 -3.41
N ASP A 251 26.26 -7.08 -2.15
CA ASP A 251 27.08 -8.13 -1.53
C ASP A 251 26.29 -8.77 -0.37
N ARG A 252 25.63 -9.87 -0.67
CA ARG A 252 24.83 -10.63 0.29
C ARG A 252 25.63 -11.19 1.49
N LEU A 253 26.95 -11.19 1.41
CA LEU A 253 27.84 -11.65 2.49
C LEU A 253 28.18 -10.55 3.48
N ARG A 254 27.79 -9.30 3.20
CA ARG A 254 27.94 -8.18 4.15
C ARG A 254 26.75 -8.12 5.12
N PRO A 255 26.93 -7.56 6.32
CA PRO A 255 25.83 -7.27 7.21
C PRO A 255 24.78 -6.38 6.53
N GLY A 256 23.52 -6.77 6.59
CA GLY A 256 22.40 -6.08 5.93
C GLY A 256 21.35 -7.08 5.43
N LEU A 257 20.55 -6.68 4.45
CA LEU A 257 19.60 -7.58 3.80
C LEU A 257 20.37 -8.64 3.00
N ASN A 258 20.20 -9.91 3.37
CA ASN A 258 20.85 -11.02 2.66
C ASN A 258 20.09 -11.34 1.38
N HIS A 259 18.77 -11.63 1.48
CA HIS A 259 17.90 -11.95 0.34
C HIS A 259 16.43 -11.61 0.64
N LEU A 260 15.60 -11.65 -0.39
CA LEU A 260 14.15 -11.66 -0.27
C LEU A 260 13.61 -13.04 -0.63
N ALA A 261 12.77 -13.60 0.25
CA ALA A 261 12.09 -14.88 0.00
C ALA A 261 10.63 -14.64 -0.40
N PHE A 262 10.21 -15.29 -1.49
CA PHE A 262 8.85 -15.21 -2.02
C PHE A 262 8.19 -16.59 -1.99
N ARG A 263 6.90 -16.64 -1.63
CA ARG A 263 6.09 -17.80 -1.96
C ARG A 263 5.84 -17.84 -3.45
N ALA A 264 6.26 -18.92 -4.09
CA ALA A 264 6.25 -19.04 -5.54
C ALA A 264 5.31 -20.15 -6.04
N GLY A 265 4.29 -20.49 -5.23
CA GLY A 265 3.29 -21.50 -5.59
C GLY A 265 3.76 -22.93 -5.35
N SER A 266 3.40 -23.85 -6.23
CA SER A 266 3.75 -25.27 -6.12
C SER A 266 5.26 -25.51 -6.36
N ARG A 267 5.73 -26.72 -6.03
CA ARG A 267 7.11 -27.15 -6.38
C ARG A 267 7.38 -27.05 -7.87
N ALA A 268 6.40 -27.40 -8.70
CA ALA A 268 6.52 -27.28 -10.14
C ALA A 268 6.64 -25.81 -10.61
N ASP A 269 5.98 -24.87 -9.92
CA ASP A 269 6.12 -23.45 -10.20
C ASP A 269 7.53 -22.94 -9.82
N VAL A 270 8.08 -23.37 -8.68
CA VAL A 270 9.46 -23.06 -8.28
C VAL A 270 10.45 -23.53 -9.34
N ASP A 271 10.32 -24.80 -9.81
CA ASP A 271 11.21 -25.36 -10.83
C ASP A 271 11.09 -24.60 -12.15
N ARG A 272 9.86 -24.30 -12.59
CA ARG A 272 9.59 -23.53 -13.81
C ARG A 272 10.20 -22.14 -13.73
N LEU A 273 9.97 -21.44 -12.62
CA LEU A 273 10.50 -20.08 -12.41
C LEU A 273 12.02 -20.08 -12.34
N ALA A 274 12.63 -21.04 -11.61
CA ALA A 274 14.08 -21.15 -11.51
C ALA A 274 14.74 -21.42 -12.86
N GLN A 275 14.13 -22.23 -13.73
CA GLN A 275 14.60 -22.45 -15.08
C GLN A 275 14.45 -21.20 -15.95
N ALA A 276 13.29 -20.53 -15.92
CA ALA A 276 13.02 -19.35 -16.72
C ALA A 276 13.91 -18.15 -16.29
N ALA A 277 14.17 -18.00 -15.00
CA ALA A 277 15.04 -16.95 -14.45
C ALA A 277 16.47 -17.00 -15.04
N GLN A 278 17.01 -18.19 -15.28
CA GLN A 278 18.33 -18.33 -15.87
C GLN A 278 18.37 -17.74 -17.31
N ALA A 279 17.29 -17.85 -18.07
CA ALA A 279 17.20 -17.29 -19.41
C ALA A 279 17.23 -15.75 -19.43
N VAL A 280 16.82 -15.10 -18.35
CA VAL A 280 16.86 -13.63 -18.20
C VAL A 280 18.08 -13.13 -17.42
N GLY A 281 19.00 -14.02 -17.03
CA GLY A 281 20.31 -13.68 -16.50
C GLY A 281 20.53 -13.97 -15.02
N PHE A 282 19.59 -14.63 -14.32
CA PHE A 282 19.85 -15.11 -12.97
C PHE A 282 20.79 -16.32 -12.95
N THR A 283 21.55 -16.45 -11.87
CA THR A 283 22.35 -17.63 -11.55
C THR A 283 21.67 -18.45 -10.45
N LEU A 284 21.50 -19.76 -10.67
CA LEU A 284 21.03 -20.64 -9.61
C LEU A 284 22.15 -20.89 -8.60
N LEU A 285 21.95 -20.41 -7.37
CA LEU A 285 22.87 -20.66 -6.25
C LEU A 285 22.63 -22.05 -5.66
N PHE A 286 23.67 -22.63 -5.07
CA PHE A 286 23.59 -23.92 -4.40
C PHE A 286 23.02 -25.03 -5.28
N ALA A 287 23.36 -25.05 -6.56
CA ALA A 287 22.80 -25.99 -7.56
C ALA A 287 22.95 -27.46 -7.12
N GLU A 288 24.03 -27.79 -6.42
CA GLU A 288 24.30 -29.14 -5.90
C GLU A 288 23.39 -29.56 -4.74
N LYS A 289 22.70 -28.60 -4.10
CA LYS A 289 21.75 -28.82 -2.99
C LYS A 289 20.32 -28.48 -3.35
N HIS A 290 20.13 -27.87 -4.52
CA HIS A 290 18.79 -27.55 -5.02
C HIS A 290 17.97 -28.84 -5.17
N PRO A 291 16.68 -28.88 -4.77
CA PRO A 291 15.87 -27.79 -4.23
C PRO A 291 15.86 -27.69 -2.69
N PHE A 292 16.76 -28.36 -2.00
CA PHE A 292 16.75 -28.49 -0.54
C PHE A 292 17.93 -27.79 0.15
N ALA A 293 18.46 -26.71 -0.44
CA ALA A 293 19.58 -25.96 0.13
C ALA A 293 19.25 -25.36 1.51
N GLY A 294 18.00 -24.96 1.74
CA GLY A 294 17.50 -24.46 3.03
C GLY A 294 17.13 -25.56 4.05
N GLY A 295 17.27 -26.86 3.70
CA GLY A 295 16.97 -27.98 4.58
C GLY A 295 15.96 -28.97 3.98
N ARG A 296 15.85 -30.18 4.59
CA ARG A 296 15.09 -31.31 4.03
C ARG A 296 13.61 -31.03 3.73
N ASN A 297 12.99 -30.13 4.46
CA ASN A 297 11.56 -29.81 4.33
C ASN A 297 11.34 -28.44 3.67
N HIS A 298 12.40 -27.82 3.15
CA HIS A 298 12.36 -26.50 2.56
C HIS A 298 12.65 -26.60 1.06
N TYR A 299 11.58 -26.69 0.26
CA TYR A 299 11.69 -26.75 -1.19
C TYR A 299 11.80 -25.33 -1.74
N ALA A 300 12.99 -24.96 -2.22
CA ALA A 300 13.24 -23.61 -2.68
C ALA A 300 14.33 -23.54 -3.77
N ALA A 301 14.29 -22.50 -4.58
CA ALA A 301 15.35 -22.09 -5.48
C ALA A 301 15.96 -20.77 -5.01
N TYR A 302 17.27 -20.73 -4.89
CA TYR A 302 18.04 -19.53 -4.59
C TYR A 302 18.65 -18.97 -5.86
N LEU A 303 18.31 -17.75 -6.20
CA LEU A 303 18.67 -17.12 -7.46
C LEU A 303 19.44 -15.81 -7.20
N GLU A 304 20.56 -15.61 -7.86
CA GLU A 304 21.33 -14.36 -7.82
C GLU A 304 21.09 -13.59 -9.10
N ALA A 305 20.61 -12.36 -8.99
CA ALA A 305 20.49 -11.43 -10.11
C ALA A 305 21.87 -10.90 -10.54
N PRO A 306 22.04 -10.39 -11.76
CA PRO A 306 23.34 -9.87 -12.23
C PRO A 306 23.92 -8.73 -11.37
N ASN A 307 23.08 -8.02 -10.63
CA ASN A 307 23.51 -6.99 -9.67
C ASN A 307 23.94 -7.57 -8.30
N GLY A 308 24.02 -8.89 -8.14
CA GLY A 308 24.40 -9.58 -6.90
C GLY A 308 23.28 -9.73 -5.89
N PHE A 309 22.06 -9.25 -6.19
CA PHE A 309 20.92 -9.38 -5.28
C PHE A 309 20.37 -10.79 -5.33
N GLU A 310 20.20 -11.41 -4.13
CA GLU A 310 19.69 -12.78 -4.00
C GLU A 310 18.17 -12.78 -3.76
N VAL A 311 17.47 -13.66 -4.42
CA VAL A 311 16.06 -13.98 -4.18
C VAL A 311 15.88 -15.46 -3.94
N GLU A 312 14.95 -15.80 -3.06
CA GLU A 312 14.57 -17.17 -2.77
C GLU A 312 13.12 -17.41 -3.19
N LEU A 313 12.90 -18.44 -3.99
CA LEU A 313 11.57 -18.88 -4.41
C LEU A 313 11.19 -20.12 -3.59
N VAL A 314 10.22 -19.99 -2.70
CA VAL A 314 9.81 -21.03 -1.76
C VAL A 314 8.50 -21.65 -2.20
N ALA A 315 8.44 -22.98 -2.29
CA ALA A 315 7.19 -23.68 -2.58
C ALA A 315 6.21 -23.57 -1.40
N ASP A 316 4.93 -23.49 -1.72
CA ASP A 316 3.87 -23.57 -0.72
C ASP A 316 3.88 -24.95 -0.03
N PRO A 317 3.45 -25.05 1.24
CA PRO A 317 3.27 -26.32 1.90
C PRO A 317 2.32 -27.22 1.10
N ALA A 318 2.67 -28.50 0.99
CA ALA A 318 1.84 -29.50 0.31
C ALA A 318 0.60 -29.84 1.13
#